data_061eeee0ef03d740c0573dcf1d517960
#
_entry.id   061eeee0ef03d740c0573dcf1d517960
#
_cell.length_a   1.000
_cell.length_b   1.000
_cell.length_c   1.000
_cell.angle_alpha   90.00
_cell.angle_beta   90.00
_cell.angle_gamma   90.00
#
_symmetry.space_group_name_H-M   'P 1'
#
loop_
_entity.id
_entity.type
_entity.pdbx_description
1 polymer ?
#
loop_
_entity_poly.entity_id
_entity_poly.type
_entity_poly.pdbx_seq_one_letter_code
_entity_poly.pdbx_strand_id
1 'polypeptide(L)'
;FFFKQKTAYEIRNCDWSSDVCSSDLLKALMDKEKREYTFAQTFPTGTHAMWIYYWLAHYGINPFKDAKIITVPPPQMVANMRSGNMDGYCVGEPWNARAIVDGVGFTATTTQAIWENHPEKVLGTTAEFAARNPNTCRAVTAAILEAGKFIDASASNKFKTAQVVSAPAFVNTDIDVIQDRMLGRYTNGIGKTWDDLNPMKFYNDGTASYPYLSDGMWFMTQHKRWGLLKTHPDYLGVAKKVNNIKIYKEAATLTKTPLPKSDMRSSKFFDGKVWNGQNPAEYADSFKIKV
;
A
#
# COMPACT_ATOMS: atom_id res chain seq x y z
N PHE A 1 7.83 -3.59 0.81
CA PHE A 1 9.06 -3.40 0.02
C PHE A 1 9.89 -4.67 0.08
N PHE A 2 10.33 -5.09 -1.05
CA PHE A 2 11.00 -6.36 -1.23
C PHE A 2 12.30 -6.17 -2.00
N PHE A 3 13.38 -6.82 -1.58
CA PHE A 3 14.69 -6.75 -2.22
C PHE A 3 15.22 -8.14 -2.55
N LYS A 4 16.05 -8.23 -3.59
CA LYS A 4 16.69 -9.46 -4.03
C LYS A 4 17.62 -10.03 -2.94
N GLN A 5 17.67 -11.34 -2.79
CA GLN A 5 18.42 -12.01 -1.71
C GLN A 5 19.93 -11.74 -1.73
N LYS A 6 20.54 -11.49 -2.91
CA LYS A 6 21.96 -11.12 -3.01
C LYS A 6 22.26 -9.80 -2.29
N THR A 7 21.35 -8.84 -2.39
CA THR A 7 21.42 -7.56 -1.67
C THR A 7 21.29 -7.77 -0.16
N ALA A 8 20.55 -8.81 0.29
CA ALA A 8 20.38 -9.15 1.68
C ALA A 8 21.67 -9.61 2.35
N TYR A 9 22.56 -10.32 1.64
CA TYR A 9 23.81 -10.79 2.20
C TYR A 9 24.77 -9.65 2.57
N GLU A 10 24.74 -8.58 1.79
CA GLU A 10 25.55 -7.38 2.03
C GLU A 10 24.94 -6.51 3.14
N ILE A 11 23.62 -6.52 3.29
CA ILE A 11 22.87 -5.82 4.34
C ILE A 11 22.87 -6.62 5.68
N ARG A 12 23.16 -7.91 5.65
CA ARG A 12 23.05 -8.85 6.79
C ARG A 12 23.99 -8.56 7.97
N ASN A 13 25.02 -7.75 7.77
CA ASN A 13 25.98 -7.39 8.81
C ASN A 13 25.55 -6.22 9.70
N CYS A 14 24.33 -5.75 9.57
CA CYS A 14 23.79 -4.66 10.39
C CYS A 14 22.88 -5.18 11.49
N ASP A 15 23.01 -4.57 12.66
CA ASP A 15 22.16 -4.82 13.81
C ASP A 15 20.72 -4.35 13.51
N TRP A 16 19.82 -5.30 13.31
CA TRP A 16 18.41 -5.09 12.98
C TRP A 16 17.58 -4.54 14.16
N SER A 17 18.23 -4.21 15.27
CA SER A 17 17.55 -3.63 16.44
C SER A 17 17.20 -2.15 16.28
N SER A 18 17.68 -1.48 15.24
CA SER A 18 17.36 -0.10 14.92
C SER A 18 16.84 0.03 13.48
N ASP A 19 15.69 0.69 13.30
CA ASP A 19 15.04 0.97 11.99
C ASP A 19 15.91 1.79 11.01
N VAL A 20 17.06 2.24 11.46
CA VAL A 20 18.01 3.09 10.75
C VAL A 20 18.88 2.32 9.74
N CYS A 21 19.07 1.00 9.94
CA CYS A 21 20.11 0.26 9.23
C CYS A 21 19.84 -0.09 7.76
N SER A 22 18.61 -0.45 7.36
CA SER A 22 18.43 -1.09 6.05
C SER A 22 18.42 -0.12 4.87
N SER A 23 18.08 1.10 5.09
CA SER A 23 17.81 2.09 4.03
C SER A 23 18.96 3.08 3.83
N ASP A 24 19.66 3.47 4.88
CA ASP A 24 20.95 4.19 4.77
C ASP A 24 21.96 3.31 4.06
N LEU A 25 21.86 1.98 4.27
CA LEU A 25 22.65 0.99 3.58
C LEU A 25 22.31 0.86 2.10
N LEU A 26 21.02 0.97 1.71
CA LEU A 26 20.65 0.94 0.29
C LEU A 26 21.33 2.08 -0.45
N LYS A 27 21.27 3.31 0.09
CA LYS A 27 21.95 4.45 -0.53
C LYS A 27 23.45 4.25 -0.58
N ALA A 28 24.05 3.84 0.52
CA ALA A 28 25.49 3.55 0.57
C ALA A 28 25.90 2.45 -0.42
N LEU A 29 25.07 1.41 -0.59
CA LEU A 29 25.29 0.36 -1.55
C LEU A 29 25.20 0.87 -3.00
N MET A 30 24.18 1.66 -3.32
CA MET A 30 24.03 2.30 -4.62
C MET A 30 25.22 3.19 -4.95
N ASP A 31 25.70 3.98 -3.99
CA ASP A 31 26.84 4.87 -4.14
C ASP A 31 28.17 4.08 -4.33
N LYS A 32 28.30 2.90 -3.68
CA LYS A 32 29.46 2.01 -3.79
C LYS A 32 29.49 1.27 -5.12
N GLU A 33 28.35 0.67 -5.51
CA GLU A 33 28.29 -0.15 -6.73
C GLU A 33 28.28 0.68 -8.01
N LYS A 34 27.88 1.95 -7.95
CA LYS A 34 27.82 2.89 -9.09
C LYS A 34 27.08 2.35 -10.32
N ARG A 35 26.06 1.50 -10.10
CA ARG A 35 25.18 0.98 -11.12
C ARG A 35 23.76 1.51 -10.95
N GLU A 36 23.00 1.46 -12.02
CA GLU A 36 21.59 1.80 -11.96
C GLU A 36 20.81 0.68 -11.23
N TYR A 37 20.07 1.06 -10.18
CA TYR A 37 19.15 0.16 -9.48
C TYR A 37 17.76 0.26 -10.07
N THR A 38 17.12 -0.87 -10.30
CA THR A 38 15.78 -0.96 -10.90
C THR A 38 14.76 -1.36 -9.85
N PHE A 39 13.72 -0.53 -9.68
CA PHE A 39 12.60 -0.82 -8.79
C PHE A 39 11.30 -0.96 -9.58
N ALA A 40 10.45 -1.91 -9.18
CA ALA A 40 9.19 -2.14 -9.85
C ALA A 40 7.99 -1.68 -9.01
N GLN A 41 7.01 -1.16 -9.72
CA GLN A 41 5.70 -0.74 -9.25
C GLN A 41 4.61 -1.43 -10.05
N THR A 42 3.36 -1.38 -9.57
CA THR A 42 2.21 -1.95 -10.30
C THR A 42 1.64 -1.00 -11.35
N PHE A 43 1.52 0.28 -11.00
CA PHE A 43 1.06 1.36 -11.88
C PHE A 43 1.76 2.67 -11.52
N PRO A 44 2.11 3.52 -12.51
CA PRO A 44 2.80 4.79 -12.25
C PRO A 44 2.04 5.77 -11.34
N THR A 45 0.70 5.72 -11.37
CA THR A 45 -0.18 6.58 -10.56
C THR A 45 -0.77 5.87 -9.34
N GLY A 46 -0.43 4.59 -9.15
CA GLY A 46 -1.00 3.75 -8.10
C GLY A 46 -0.33 3.97 -6.73
N THR A 47 -0.96 3.39 -5.71
CA THR A 47 -0.48 3.47 -4.32
C THR A 47 0.94 2.94 -4.16
N HIS A 48 1.25 1.79 -4.77
CA HIS A 48 2.58 1.17 -4.69
C HIS A 48 3.69 2.05 -5.26
N ALA A 49 3.39 2.82 -6.33
CA ALA A 49 4.32 3.82 -6.86
C ALA A 49 4.57 4.94 -5.84
N MET A 50 3.49 5.49 -5.26
CA MET A 50 3.61 6.56 -4.26
C MET A 50 4.40 6.11 -3.03
N TRP A 51 4.19 4.86 -2.58
CA TRP A 51 4.94 4.29 -1.47
C TRP A 51 6.43 4.17 -1.78
N ILE A 52 6.81 3.59 -2.93
CA ILE A 52 8.21 3.38 -3.28
C ILE A 52 8.94 4.73 -3.46
N TYR A 53 8.28 5.71 -4.11
CA TYR A 53 8.86 7.03 -4.28
C TYR A 53 9.02 7.76 -2.95
N TYR A 54 8.03 7.68 -2.06
CA TYR A 54 8.06 8.31 -0.75
C TYR A 54 9.19 7.73 0.11
N TRP A 55 9.29 6.40 0.14
CA TRP A 55 10.31 5.68 0.90
C TRP A 55 11.72 5.96 0.38
N LEU A 56 11.99 5.82 -0.93
CA LEU A 56 13.29 6.13 -1.52
C LEU A 56 13.70 7.58 -1.24
N ALA A 57 12.78 8.52 -1.41
CA ALA A 57 13.06 9.95 -1.20
C ALA A 57 13.37 10.29 0.26
N HIS A 58 12.77 9.59 1.23
CA HIS A 58 13.11 9.78 2.64
C HIS A 58 14.59 9.49 2.91
N TYR A 59 15.15 8.47 2.26
CA TYR A 59 16.56 8.09 2.36
C TYR A 59 17.47 8.78 1.34
N GLY A 60 17.03 9.88 0.78
CA GLY A 60 17.85 10.72 -0.08
C GLY A 60 18.03 10.19 -1.50
N ILE A 61 17.25 9.18 -1.92
CA ILE A 61 17.28 8.61 -3.27
C ILE A 61 16.16 9.23 -4.09
N ASN A 62 16.48 9.97 -5.16
CA ASN A 62 15.48 10.48 -6.09
C ASN A 62 15.05 9.36 -7.04
N PRO A 63 13.77 8.89 -6.99
CA PRO A 63 13.33 7.74 -7.78
C PRO A 63 13.41 7.95 -9.30
N PHE A 64 13.49 9.21 -9.77
CA PHE A 64 13.53 9.55 -11.20
C PHE A 64 14.90 9.98 -11.70
N LYS A 65 15.90 10.13 -10.79
CA LYS A 65 17.27 10.51 -11.14
C LYS A 65 18.30 9.46 -10.78
N ASP A 66 18.10 8.82 -9.61
CA ASP A 66 19.08 7.93 -9.01
C ASP A 66 18.73 6.45 -9.23
N ALA A 67 17.54 6.17 -9.77
CA ALA A 67 17.04 4.80 -9.97
C ALA A 67 16.19 4.70 -11.25
N LYS A 68 16.04 3.48 -11.74
CA LYS A 68 15.11 3.14 -12.82
C LYS A 68 13.82 2.58 -12.22
N ILE A 69 12.70 3.13 -12.65
CA ILE A 69 11.37 2.64 -12.22
C ILE A 69 10.70 1.93 -13.39
N ILE A 70 10.28 0.69 -13.16
CA ILE A 70 9.54 -0.12 -14.14
C ILE A 70 8.15 -0.49 -13.63
N THR A 71 7.26 -0.80 -14.56
CA THR A 71 5.90 -1.27 -14.23
C THR A 71 5.80 -2.76 -14.51
N VAL A 72 5.43 -3.54 -13.50
CA VAL A 72 5.27 -4.99 -13.60
C VAL A 72 3.93 -5.40 -12.97
N PRO A 73 3.11 -6.23 -13.65
CA PRO A 73 1.90 -6.77 -13.06
C PRO A 73 2.19 -7.61 -11.80
N PRO A 74 1.36 -7.55 -10.75
CA PRO A 74 1.62 -8.24 -9.49
C PRO A 74 1.96 -9.72 -9.62
N PRO A 75 1.27 -10.56 -10.42
CA PRO A 75 1.60 -11.98 -10.56
C PRO A 75 2.96 -12.25 -11.20
N GLN A 76 3.55 -11.27 -11.88
CA GLN A 76 4.84 -11.38 -12.56
C GLN A 76 6.03 -10.87 -11.74
N MET A 77 5.78 -10.25 -10.57
CA MET A 77 6.83 -9.63 -9.74
C MET A 77 7.91 -10.63 -9.34
N VAL A 78 7.51 -11.80 -8.81
CA VAL A 78 8.43 -12.83 -8.32
C VAL A 78 9.31 -13.38 -9.45
N ALA A 79 8.72 -13.68 -10.61
CA ALA A 79 9.44 -14.19 -11.77
C ALA A 79 10.46 -13.16 -12.30
N ASN A 80 10.07 -11.90 -12.41
CA ASN A 80 10.97 -10.82 -12.86
C ASN A 80 12.13 -10.59 -11.87
N MET A 81 11.87 -10.66 -10.56
CA MET A 81 12.95 -10.55 -9.56
C MET A 81 13.90 -11.74 -9.64
N ARG A 82 13.37 -12.96 -9.78
CA ARG A 82 14.18 -14.19 -9.94
C ARG A 82 15.11 -14.09 -11.15
N SER A 83 14.60 -13.57 -12.28
CA SER A 83 15.38 -13.36 -13.51
C SER A 83 16.40 -12.22 -13.41
N GLY A 84 16.39 -11.42 -12.33
CA GLY A 84 17.34 -10.32 -12.15
C GLY A 84 16.95 -9.02 -12.87
N ASN A 85 15.70 -8.90 -13.34
CA ASN A 85 15.21 -7.72 -14.06
C ASN A 85 14.97 -6.52 -13.13
N MET A 86 15.04 -6.71 -11.82
CA MET A 86 14.86 -5.67 -10.81
C MET A 86 15.61 -5.99 -9.52
N ASP A 87 15.93 -4.97 -8.75
CA ASP A 87 16.58 -5.05 -7.44
C ASP A 87 15.57 -5.03 -6.29
N GLY A 88 14.42 -4.39 -6.50
CA GLY A 88 13.37 -4.31 -5.50
C GLY A 88 12.01 -3.96 -6.09
N TYR A 89 10.95 -4.11 -5.30
CA TYR A 89 9.60 -3.74 -5.71
C TYR A 89 8.69 -3.40 -4.53
N CYS A 90 7.59 -2.72 -4.83
CA CYS A 90 6.45 -2.56 -3.95
C CYS A 90 5.20 -3.14 -4.60
N VAL A 91 4.56 -4.10 -3.93
CA VAL A 91 3.36 -4.79 -4.43
C VAL A 91 2.47 -5.22 -3.25
N GLY A 92 1.17 -5.40 -3.52
CA GLY A 92 0.26 -5.96 -2.54
C GLY A 92 0.55 -7.44 -2.24
N GLU A 93 0.21 -7.87 -1.03
CA GLU A 93 0.22 -9.30 -0.70
C GLU A 93 -0.79 -10.08 -1.58
N PRO A 94 -0.52 -11.35 -1.89
CA PRO A 94 0.49 -12.24 -1.25
C PRO A 94 1.83 -12.34 -1.98
N TRP A 95 2.13 -11.49 -2.94
CA TRP A 95 3.31 -11.62 -3.81
C TRP A 95 4.64 -11.42 -3.08
N ASN A 96 4.67 -10.65 -1.97
CA ASN A 96 5.85 -10.56 -1.12
C ASN A 96 6.07 -11.87 -0.34
N ALA A 97 5.01 -12.43 0.25
CA ALA A 97 5.09 -13.72 0.93
C ALA A 97 5.52 -14.82 -0.05
N ARG A 98 5.01 -14.83 -1.28
CA ARG A 98 5.41 -15.78 -2.32
C ARG A 98 6.91 -15.69 -2.64
N ALA A 99 7.45 -14.48 -2.77
CA ALA A 99 8.88 -14.32 -3.04
C ALA A 99 9.78 -14.80 -1.88
N ILE A 100 9.30 -14.70 -0.64
CA ILE A 100 10.00 -15.25 0.52
C ILE A 100 9.99 -16.78 0.48
N VAL A 101 8.82 -17.40 0.27
CA VAL A 101 8.67 -18.86 0.15
C VAL A 101 9.54 -19.40 -0.97
N ASP A 102 9.60 -18.71 -2.10
CA ASP A 102 10.42 -19.07 -3.25
C ASP A 102 11.93 -18.79 -3.05
N GLY A 103 12.34 -18.18 -1.93
CA GLY A 103 13.74 -17.84 -1.66
C GLY A 103 14.33 -16.79 -2.62
N VAL A 104 13.50 -15.94 -3.20
CA VAL A 104 13.91 -14.97 -4.23
C VAL A 104 14.41 -13.66 -3.63
N GLY A 105 13.88 -13.29 -2.46
CA GLY A 105 14.24 -12.02 -1.82
C GLY A 105 13.70 -11.91 -0.39
N PHE A 106 13.70 -10.70 0.15
CA PHE A 106 13.33 -10.43 1.55
C PHE A 106 12.51 -9.15 1.67
N THR A 107 11.68 -9.07 2.72
CA THR A 107 10.93 -7.86 3.06
C THR A 107 11.82 -6.87 3.81
N ALA A 108 12.07 -5.71 3.21
CA ALA A 108 12.80 -4.61 3.86
C ALA A 108 11.89 -3.82 4.81
N THR A 109 10.66 -3.50 4.38
CA THR A 109 9.66 -2.81 5.20
C THR A 109 8.25 -3.08 4.66
N THR A 110 7.24 -2.81 5.48
CA THR A 110 5.83 -2.86 5.07
C THR A 110 5.32 -1.44 4.80
N THR A 111 4.27 -1.31 4.00
CA THR A 111 3.61 -0.02 3.79
C THR A 111 2.88 0.46 5.05
N GLN A 112 2.47 -0.46 5.92
CA GLN A 112 1.94 -0.18 7.25
C GLN A 112 2.96 0.58 8.12
N ALA A 113 4.25 0.25 8.03
CA ALA A 113 5.31 0.97 8.75
C ALA A 113 5.51 2.41 8.21
N ILE A 114 5.19 2.66 6.94
CA ILE A 114 5.28 4.00 6.33
C ILE A 114 4.11 4.88 6.73
N TRP A 115 2.90 4.34 6.64
CA TRP A 115 1.64 5.01 7.01
C TRP A 115 0.70 3.99 7.64
N GLU A 116 0.59 4.04 8.95
CA GLU A 116 -0.28 3.13 9.70
C GLU A 116 -1.76 3.27 9.28
N ASN A 117 -2.42 2.14 9.03
CA ASN A 117 -3.81 2.08 8.57
C ASN A 117 -4.07 2.86 7.26
N HIS A 118 -3.09 2.88 6.35
CA HIS A 118 -3.24 3.54 5.05
C HIS A 118 -4.37 2.90 4.21
N PRO A 119 -5.02 3.68 3.32
CA PRO A 119 -5.96 3.12 2.35
C PRO A 119 -5.20 2.31 1.30
N GLU A 120 -5.85 1.27 0.75
CA GLU A 120 -5.26 0.44 -0.30
C GLU A 120 -6.25 0.25 -1.47
N LYS A 121 -6.91 -0.89 -1.58
CA LYS A 121 -7.88 -1.12 -2.66
C LYS A 121 -9.16 -0.30 -2.46
N VAL A 122 -9.79 0.08 -3.58
CA VAL A 122 -11.06 0.79 -3.59
C VAL A 122 -12.08 0.07 -4.45
N LEU A 123 -13.35 0.17 -4.09
CA LEU A 123 -14.45 -0.13 -5.00
C LEU A 123 -14.62 1.08 -5.93
N GLY A 124 -14.29 0.91 -7.20
CA GLY A 124 -14.38 1.96 -8.23
C GLY A 124 -15.40 1.64 -9.30
N THR A 125 -16.10 2.68 -9.76
CA THR A 125 -16.97 2.63 -10.94
C THR A 125 -16.98 3.96 -11.66
N THR A 126 -17.57 4.02 -12.85
CA THR A 126 -17.73 5.31 -13.55
C THR A 126 -18.80 6.18 -12.89
N ALA A 127 -18.65 7.50 -12.98
CA ALA A 127 -19.66 8.44 -12.49
C ALA A 127 -21.03 8.21 -13.15
N GLU A 128 -21.03 7.88 -14.45
CA GLU A 128 -22.24 7.56 -15.20
C GLU A 128 -22.96 6.32 -14.65
N PHE A 129 -22.20 5.22 -14.40
CA PHE A 129 -22.79 4.01 -13.82
C PHE A 129 -23.35 4.29 -12.43
N ALA A 130 -22.61 4.98 -11.58
CA ALA A 130 -23.07 5.34 -10.24
C ALA A 130 -24.34 6.19 -10.26
N ALA A 131 -24.45 7.16 -11.20
CA ALA A 131 -25.63 8.00 -11.35
C ALA A 131 -26.85 7.21 -11.84
N ARG A 132 -26.68 6.29 -12.78
CA ARG A 132 -27.76 5.46 -13.32
C ARG A 132 -28.18 4.31 -12.41
N ASN A 133 -27.26 3.80 -11.58
CA ASN A 133 -27.46 2.59 -10.78
C ASN A 133 -27.11 2.80 -9.29
N PRO A 134 -27.65 3.82 -8.61
CA PRO A 134 -27.30 4.13 -7.23
C PRO A 134 -27.66 2.99 -6.27
N ASN A 135 -28.75 2.28 -6.52
CA ASN A 135 -29.19 1.15 -5.70
C ASN A 135 -28.20 -0.04 -5.81
N THR A 136 -27.69 -0.30 -7.02
CA THR A 136 -26.67 -1.35 -7.24
C THR A 136 -25.37 -0.98 -6.51
N CYS A 137 -24.90 0.26 -6.66
CA CYS A 137 -23.70 0.73 -5.96
C CYS A 137 -23.84 0.60 -4.44
N ARG A 138 -25.00 0.98 -3.89
CA ARG A 138 -25.30 0.85 -2.46
C ARG A 138 -25.31 -0.62 -2.03
N ALA A 139 -25.96 -1.51 -2.78
CA ALA A 139 -26.05 -2.94 -2.46
C ALA A 139 -24.66 -3.62 -2.48
N VAL A 140 -23.84 -3.33 -3.50
CA VAL A 140 -22.48 -3.86 -3.58
C VAL A 140 -21.60 -3.31 -2.45
N THR A 141 -21.72 -2.03 -2.12
CA THR A 141 -20.99 -1.44 -0.97
C THR A 141 -21.41 -2.10 0.34
N ALA A 142 -22.72 -2.34 0.54
CA ALA A 142 -23.22 -3.05 1.72
C ALA A 142 -22.66 -4.49 1.79
N ALA A 143 -22.65 -5.22 0.69
CA ALA A 143 -22.07 -6.57 0.64
C ALA A 143 -20.57 -6.59 1.00
N ILE A 144 -19.82 -5.58 0.55
CA ILE A 144 -18.39 -5.43 0.92
C ILE A 144 -18.23 -5.16 2.42
N LEU A 145 -19.08 -4.31 3.01
CA LEU A 145 -19.06 -4.04 4.44
C LEU A 145 -19.37 -5.29 5.27
N GLU A 146 -20.37 -6.07 4.86
CA GLU A 146 -20.71 -7.34 5.51
C GLU A 146 -19.58 -8.38 5.37
N ALA A 147 -18.98 -8.47 4.18
CA ALA A 147 -17.84 -9.36 3.95
C ALA A 147 -16.63 -8.96 4.83
N GLY A 148 -16.31 -7.67 4.90
CA GLY A 148 -15.23 -7.16 5.76
C GLY A 148 -15.49 -7.46 7.23
N LYS A 149 -16.74 -7.25 7.70
CA LYS A 149 -17.17 -7.57 9.05
C LYS A 149 -17.05 -9.07 9.36
N PHE A 150 -17.44 -9.93 8.42
CA PHE A 150 -17.24 -11.37 8.53
C PHE A 150 -15.77 -11.74 8.66
N ILE A 151 -14.90 -11.19 7.81
CA ILE A 151 -13.46 -11.49 7.80
C ILE A 151 -12.82 -11.11 9.14
N ASP A 152 -13.07 -9.91 9.63
CA ASP A 152 -12.43 -9.40 10.84
C ASP A 152 -13.01 -9.98 12.13
N ALA A 153 -14.16 -10.67 12.08
CA ALA A 153 -14.81 -11.19 13.27
C ALA A 153 -14.02 -12.30 13.98
N SER A 154 -13.17 -13.05 13.29
CA SER A 154 -12.35 -14.10 13.91
C SER A 154 -11.20 -14.58 13.03
N ALA A 155 -10.18 -15.18 13.65
CA ALA A 155 -9.11 -15.89 12.95
C ALA A 155 -9.63 -17.02 12.05
N SER A 156 -10.68 -17.73 12.50
CA SER A 156 -11.34 -18.79 11.70
C SER A 156 -11.96 -18.22 10.42
N ASN A 157 -12.57 -17.03 10.48
CA ASN A 157 -13.14 -16.40 9.30
C ASN A 157 -12.05 -15.88 8.33
N LYS A 158 -10.94 -15.37 8.86
CA LYS A 158 -9.77 -15.02 8.04
C LYS A 158 -9.21 -16.25 7.33
N PHE A 159 -9.11 -17.38 8.02
CA PHE A 159 -8.68 -18.64 7.40
C PHE A 159 -9.63 -19.12 6.30
N LYS A 160 -10.95 -19.12 6.56
CA LYS A 160 -11.96 -19.45 5.54
C LYS A 160 -11.85 -18.52 4.32
N THR A 161 -11.62 -17.25 4.56
CA THR A 161 -11.41 -16.27 3.47
C THR A 161 -10.15 -16.61 2.68
N ALA A 162 -9.03 -16.94 3.35
CA ALA A 162 -7.80 -17.37 2.69
C ALA A 162 -8.04 -18.60 1.80
N GLN A 163 -8.82 -19.60 2.27
CA GLN A 163 -9.20 -20.76 1.48
C GLN A 163 -9.98 -20.39 0.22
N VAL A 164 -10.94 -19.46 0.32
CA VAL A 164 -11.73 -19.01 -0.83
C VAL A 164 -10.87 -18.27 -1.82
N VAL A 165 -10.08 -17.29 -1.37
CA VAL A 165 -9.32 -16.44 -2.30
C VAL A 165 -8.08 -17.12 -2.88
N SER A 166 -7.60 -18.23 -2.28
CA SER A 166 -6.50 -19.03 -2.85
C SER A 166 -6.87 -19.75 -4.16
N ALA A 167 -8.17 -19.96 -4.38
CA ALA A 167 -8.66 -20.70 -5.54
C ALA A 167 -8.26 -20.06 -6.88
N PRO A 168 -8.16 -20.87 -7.98
CA PRO A 168 -7.74 -20.39 -9.30
C PRO A 168 -8.60 -19.27 -9.89
N ALA A 169 -9.88 -19.18 -9.48
CA ALA A 169 -10.78 -18.12 -9.93
C ALA A 169 -10.48 -16.74 -9.28
N PHE A 170 -9.61 -16.68 -8.28
CA PHE A 170 -9.31 -15.46 -7.52
C PHE A 170 -7.80 -15.16 -7.55
N VAL A 171 -7.10 -15.30 -6.42
CA VAL A 171 -5.67 -14.97 -6.32
C VAL A 171 -4.78 -16.04 -6.96
N ASN A 172 -5.26 -17.28 -7.01
CA ASN A 172 -4.55 -18.42 -7.62
C ASN A 172 -3.13 -18.61 -7.07
N THR A 173 -3.03 -18.77 -5.76
CA THR A 173 -1.77 -19.09 -5.08
C THR A 173 -2.02 -19.98 -3.86
N ASP A 174 -0.97 -20.62 -3.35
CA ASP A 174 -1.09 -21.55 -2.23
C ASP A 174 -1.64 -20.84 -0.99
N ILE A 175 -2.50 -21.51 -0.26
CA ILE A 175 -3.14 -20.97 0.95
C ILE A 175 -2.11 -20.52 1.99
N ASP A 176 -1.01 -21.28 2.15
CA ASP A 176 0.05 -20.99 3.12
C ASP A 176 0.76 -19.66 2.87
N VAL A 177 0.72 -19.19 1.61
CA VAL A 177 1.26 -17.87 1.23
C VAL A 177 0.31 -16.72 1.64
N ILE A 178 -1.00 -17.00 1.76
CA ILE A 178 -2.03 -16.01 2.05
C ILE A 178 -2.34 -15.91 3.53
N GLN A 179 -2.53 -17.07 4.19
CA GLN A 179 -3.16 -17.15 5.52
C GLN A 179 -2.38 -16.40 6.59
N ASP A 180 -1.06 -16.51 6.62
CA ASP A 180 -0.25 -15.85 7.64
C ASP A 180 -0.34 -14.33 7.52
N ARG A 181 -0.34 -13.79 6.31
CA ARG A 181 -0.53 -12.35 6.09
C ARG A 181 -1.90 -11.86 6.56
N MET A 182 -2.95 -12.63 6.34
CA MET A 182 -4.29 -12.31 6.84
C MET A 182 -4.37 -12.36 8.37
N LEU A 183 -3.57 -13.23 9.00
CA LEU A 183 -3.48 -13.35 10.46
C LEU A 183 -2.51 -12.35 11.09
N GLY A 184 -1.78 -11.57 10.28
CA GLY A 184 -0.78 -10.62 10.76
C GLY A 184 0.56 -11.25 11.13
N ARG A 185 0.84 -12.46 10.66
CA ARG A 185 2.10 -13.16 10.89
C ARG A 185 3.07 -12.91 9.77
N TYR A 186 4.24 -12.42 10.10
CA TYR A 186 5.25 -12.01 9.13
C TYR A 186 6.57 -12.71 9.34
N THR A 187 7.23 -13.02 8.23
CA THR A 187 8.67 -13.28 8.17
C THR A 187 9.29 -12.36 7.13
N ASN A 188 10.48 -11.85 7.40
CA ASN A 188 11.20 -11.07 6.39
C ASN A 188 12.00 -11.92 5.40
N GLY A 189 12.06 -13.25 5.58
CA GLY A 189 12.82 -14.15 4.72
C GLY A 189 14.34 -14.21 4.99
N ILE A 190 14.83 -13.50 5.99
CA ILE A 190 16.25 -13.48 6.41
C ILE A 190 16.44 -13.64 7.92
N GLY A 191 15.51 -14.36 8.55
CA GLY A 191 15.61 -14.80 9.94
C GLY A 191 14.80 -14.01 10.96
N LYS A 192 14.12 -12.91 10.58
CA LYS A 192 13.22 -12.18 11.48
C LYS A 192 11.77 -12.58 11.22
N THR A 193 11.06 -12.94 12.30
CA THR A 193 9.61 -13.16 12.30
C THR A 193 8.96 -12.26 13.33
N TRP A 194 7.73 -11.82 13.09
CA TRP A 194 6.95 -11.02 14.05
C TRP A 194 5.45 -11.17 13.78
N ASP A 195 4.67 -10.97 14.82
CA ASP A 195 3.23 -10.73 14.73
C ASP A 195 2.99 -9.22 14.68
N ASP A 196 2.27 -8.75 13.66
CA ASP A 196 1.92 -7.34 13.54
C ASP A 196 0.78 -7.04 14.52
N LEU A 197 1.02 -6.12 15.45
CA LEU A 197 0.02 -5.66 16.41
C LEU A 197 -1.16 -4.94 15.72
N ASN A 198 -0.95 -4.49 14.50
CA ASN A 198 -1.94 -3.77 13.71
C ASN A 198 -2.06 -4.38 12.29
N PRO A 199 -2.48 -5.67 12.18
CA PRO A 199 -2.54 -6.37 10.91
C PRO A 199 -3.58 -5.76 9.97
N MET A 200 -3.54 -6.17 8.71
CA MET A 200 -4.52 -5.77 7.70
C MET A 200 -5.95 -5.97 8.20
N LYS A 201 -6.77 -4.92 8.07
CA LYS A 201 -8.18 -4.89 8.47
C LYS A 201 -9.07 -4.67 7.27
N PHE A 202 -10.19 -5.39 7.25
CA PHE A 202 -11.21 -5.31 6.19
C PHE A 202 -12.42 -4.50 6.61
N TYR A 203 -12.66 -4.37 7.92
CA TYR A 203 -13.82 -3.66 8.47
C TYR A 203 -13.44 -2.60 9.51
N ASN A 204 -12.77 -3.00 10.60
CA ASN A 204 -12.32 -2.11 11.67
C ASN A 204 -13.43 -1.14 12.12
N ASP A 205 -14.60 -1.66 12.51
CA ASP A 205 -15.78 -0.87 12.88
C ASP A 205 -16.19 0.16 11.80
N GLY A 206 -16.11 -0.24 10.53
CA GLY A 206 -16.46 0.59 9.37
C GLY A 206 -15.41 1.60 8.95
N THR A 207 -14.33 1.78 9.72
CA THR A 207 -13.31 2.80 9.39
C THR A 207 -12.34 2.35 8.30
N ALA A 208 -12.12 1.03 8.14
CA ALA A 208 -11.21 0.50 7.10
C ALA A 208 -11.69 0.80 5.68
N SER A 209 -13.02 0.74 5.44
CA SER A 209 -13.61 0.96 4.13
C SER A 209 -14.15 2.38 3.94
N TYR A 210 -14.05 3.26 4.94
CA TYR A 210 -14.58 4.61 4.83
C TYR A 210 -13.74 5.46 3.87
N PRO A 211 -14.36 6.11 2.85
CA PRO A 211 -13.64 6.87 1.84
C PRO A 211 -13.25 8.28 2.35
N TYR A 212 -12.27 8.36 3.26
CA TYR A 212 -11.82 9.63 3.80
C TYR A 212 -11.33 10.56 2.68
N LEU A 213 -11.81 11.80 2.68
CA LEU A 213 -11.39 12.81 1.70
C LEU A 213 -9.90 13.13 1.82
N SER A 214 -9.39 13.21 3.07
CA SER A 214 -7.97 13.45 3.35
C SER A 214 -7.06 12.42 2.68
N ASP A 215 -7.48 11.16 2.57
CA ASP A 215 -6.67 10.11 1.96
C ASP A 215 -6.48 10.36 0.46
N GLY A 216 -7.57 10.61 -0.27
CA GLY A 216 -7.51 10.96 -1.69
C GLY A 216 -6.72 12.26 -1.96
N MET A 217 -6.88 13.24 -1.07
CA MET A 217 -6.12 14.49 -1.14
C MET A 217 -4.61 14.23 -0.98
N TRP A 218 -4.19 13.34 -0.06
CA TRP A 218 -2.78 13.00 0.09
C TRP A 218 -2.18 12.42 -1.20
N PHE A 219 -2.87 11.47 -1.84
CA PHE A 219 -2.37 10.93 -3.11
C PHE A 219 -2.21 12.01 -4.18
N MET A 220 -3.12 12.95 -4.27
CA MET A 220 -2.97 14.09 -5.19
C MET A 220 -1.79 15.00 -4.84
N THR A 221 -1.45 15.16 -3.54
CA THR A 221 -0.21 15.89 -3.16
C THR A 221 1.03 15.16 -3.63
N GLN A 222 1.05 13.82 -3.55
CA GLN A 222 2.17 13.03 -4.07
C GLN A 222 2.19 13.04 -5.60
N HIS A 223 1.06 12.97 -6.29
CA HIS A 223 1.01 13.13 -7.74
C HIS A 223 1.58 14.50 -8.19
N LYS A 224 1.31 15.57 -7.42
CA LYS A 224 1.90 16.89 -7.68
C LYS A 224 3.41 16.89 -7.41
N ARG A 225 3.83 16.32 -6.28
CA ARG A 225 5.26 16.18 -5.91
C ARG A 225 6.08 15.49 -6.99
N TRP A 226 5.51 14.45 -7.61
CA TRP A 226 6.18 13.61 -8.61
C TRP A 226 5.89 13.98 -10.06
N GLY A 227 5.35 15.19 -10.30
CA GLY A 227 5.15 15.72 -11.64
C GLY A 227 4.03 15.09 -12.46
N LEU A 228 3.25 14.19 -11.87
CA LEU A 228 2.06 13.59 -12.51
C LEU A 228 0.94 14.63 -12.66
N LEU A 229 0.89 15.62 -11.78
CA LEU A 229 0.06 16.81 -11.90
C LEU A 229 0.96 18.02 -12.14
N LYS A 230 0.71 18.76 -13.23
CA LYS A 230 1.49 19.97 -13.58
C LYS A 230 1.23 21.12 -12.61
N THR A 231 0.00 21.27 -12.17
CA THR A 231 -0.46 22.32 -11.24
C THR A 231 -1.16 21.70 -10.02
N HIS A 232 -1.29 22.49 -8.95
CA HIS A 232 -2.12 22.08 -7.82
C HIS A 232 -3.59 22.04 -8.24
N PRO A 233 -4.28 20.91 -8.04
CA PRO A 233 -5.72 20.81 -8.31
C PRO A 233 -6.53 21.45 -7.18
N ASP A 234 -7.84 21.58 -7.39
CA ASP A 234 -8.77 21.73 -6.27
C ASP A 234 -8.88 20.39 -5.50
N TYR A 235 -7.95 20.17 -4.55
CA TYR A 235 -7.79 18.93 -3.83
C TYR A 235 -9.09 18.45 -3.17
N LEU A 236 -9.77 19.35 -2.47
CA LEU A 236 -11.00 19.00 -1.76
C LEU A 236 -12.17 18.79 -2.74
N GLY A 237 -12.30 19.63 -3.75
CA GLY A 237 -13.34 19.50 -4.76
C GLY A 237 -13.22 18.20 -5.55
N VAL A 238 -11.99 17.80 -5.93
CA VAL A 238 -11.74 16.52 -6.61
C VAL A 238 -12.06 15.37 -5.67
N ALA A 239 -11.55 15.37 -4.43
CA ALA A 239 -11.84 14.30 -3.47
C ALA A 239 -13.35 14.13 -3.23
N LYS A 240 -14.10 15.21 -3.08
CA LYS A 240 -15.58 15.18 -2.93
C LYS A 240 -16.29 14.60 -4.16
N LYS A 241 -15.78 14.83 -5.36
CA LYS A 241 -16.36 14.27 -6.60
C LYS A 241 -16.07 12.79 -6.76
N VAL A 242 -14.90 12.34 -6.36
CA VAL A 242 -14.44 10.95 -6.53
C VAL A 242 -14.95 10.05 -5.41
N ASN A 243 -14.86 10.50 -4.16
CA ASN A 243 -15.27 9.70 -3.01
C ASN A 243 -16.79 9.82 -2.80
N ASN A 244 -17.51 8.76 -3.16
CA ASN A 244 -18.96 8.76 -3.06
C ASN A 244 -19.45 8.45 -1.62
N ILE A 245 -19.16 9.38 -0.69
CA ILE A 245 -19.50 9.24 0.75
C ILE A 245 -21.00 9.02 0.96
N LYS A 246 -21.85 9.60 0.11
CA LYS A 246 -23.31 9.41 0.21
C LYS A 246 -23.68 7.93 0.08
N ILE A 247 -23.22 7.26 -0.95
CA ILE A 247 -23.48 5.82 -1.18
C ILE A 247 -22.93 4.99 -0.02
N TYR A 248 -21.73 5.32 0.46
CA TYR A 248 -21.16 4.64 1.62
C TYR A 248 -22.06 4.77 2.86
N LYS A 249 -22.50 5.99 3.21
CA LYS A 249 -23.37 6.26 4.37
C LYS A 249 -24.71 5.51 4.26
N GLU A 250 -25.31 5.46 3.08
CA GLU A 250 -26.51 4.69 2.82
C GLU A 250 -26.29 3.18 3.01
N ALA A 251 -25.19 2.63 2.49
CA ALA A 251 -24.80 1.23 2.70
C ALA A 251 -24.51 0.91 4.17
N ALA A 252 -23.83 1.81 4.87
CA ALA A 252 -23.52 1.69 6.28
C ALA A 252 -24.80 1.63 7.14
N THR A 253 -25.84 2.39 6.77
CA THR A 253 -27.15 2.31 7.42
C THR A 253 -27.77 0.93 7.25
N LEU A 254 -27.73 0.35 6.04
CA LEU A 254 -28.27 -1.00 5.78
C LEU A 254 -27.57 -2.08 6.60
N THR A 255 -26.26 -1.99 6.76
CA THR A 255 -25.42 -2.98 7.46
C THR A 255 -25.21 -2.67 8.94
N LYS A 256 -25.83 -1.59 9.46
CA LYS A 256 -25.61 -1.10 10.83
C LYS A 256 -24.12 -0.86 11.12
N THR A 257 -23.39 -0.37 10.13
CA THR A 257 -21.97 -0.04 10.25
C THR A 257 -21.81 1.34 10.89
N PRO A 258 -20.99 1.51 11.94
CA PRO A 258 -20.72 2.82 12.51
C PRO A 258 -20.06 3.75 11.49
N LEU A 259 -20.35 5.04 11.60
CA LEU A 259 -19.71 6.07 10.78
C LEU A 259 -18.68 6.84 11.59
N PRO A 260 -17.55 7.24 10.99
CA PRO A 260 -16.60 8.12 11.65
C PRO A 260 -17.22 9.49 11.89
N LYS A 261 -16.69 10.21 12.89
CA LYS A 261 -17.15 11.56 13.26
C LYS A 261 -16.86 12.63 12.19
N SER A 262 -15.92 12.36 11.30
CA SER A 262 -15.49 13.30 10.26
C SER A 262 -15.18 12.57 8.96
N ASP A 263 -15.42 13.24 7.83
CA ASP A 263 -15.00 12.77 6.51
C ASP A 263 -13.49 13.00 6.25
N MET A 264 -12.77 13.58 7.23
CA MET A 264 -11.32 13.80 7.23
C MET A 264 -10.69 13.03 8.39
N ARG A 265 -9.47 12.56 8.19
CA ARG A 265 -8.65 11.97 9.27
C ARG A 265 -7.23 12.54 9.27
N SER A 266 -6.58 12.46 10.41
CA SER A 266 -5.16 12.78 10.57
C SER A 266 -4.35 11.49 10.58
N SER A 267 -3.20 11.52 9.92
CA SER A 267 -2.25 10.41 9.85
C SER A 267 -0.83 10.90 10.07
N LYS A 268 -0.04 10.12 10.83
CA LYS A 268 1.39 10.38 11.01
C LYS A 268 2.17 9.37 10.18
N PHE A 269 3.15 9.87 9.43
CA PHE A 269 4.04 9.07 8.62
C PHE A 269 5.32 8.72 9.37
N PHE A 270 6.02 7.69 8.90
CA PHE A 270 7.27 7.21 9.52
C PHE A 270 8.38 8.29 9.59
N ASP A 271 8.37 9.26 8.68
CA ASP A 271 9.28 10.41 8.67
C ASP A 271 8.89 11.55 9.63
N GLY A 272 7.87 11.31 10.47
CA GLY A 272 7.35 12.28 11.42
C GLY A 272 6.37 13.31 10.84
N LYS A 273 6.18 13.35 9.51
CA LYS A 273 5.19 14.25 8.90
C LYS A 273 3.78 13.86 9.30
N VAL A 274 2.96 14.87 9.55
CA VAL A 274 1.53 14.70 9.83
C VAL A 274 0.72 15.22 8.65
N TRP A 275 -0.24 14.43 8.21
CA TRP A 275 -1.20 14.79 7.18
C TRP A 275 -2.61 14.76 7.76
N ASN A 276 -3.35 15.86 7.65
CA ASN A 276 -4.71 16.01 8.14
C ASN A 276 -5.68 16.61 7.12
N GLY A 277 -5.25 16.74 5.86
CA GLY A 277 -6.03 17.33 4.78
C GLY A 277 -5.96 18.86 4.70
N GLN A 278 -5.22 19.53 5.60
CA GLN A 278 -5.05 20.98 5.56
C GLN A 278 -3.85 21.37 4.70
N ASN A 279 -3.93 22.55 4.06
CA ASN A 279 -2.87 23.16 3.25
C ASN A 279 -2.20 22.18 2.25
N PRO A 280 -2.96 21.50 1.39
CA PRO A 280 -2.43 20.43 0.54
C PRO A 280 -1.34 20.92 -0.44
N ALA A 281 -1.41 22.14 -0.92
CA ALA A 281 -0.39 22.70 -1.81
C ALA A 281 0.94 22.90 -1.06
N GLU A 282 0.90 23.53 0.10
CA GLU A 282 2.06 23.73 0.96
C GLU A 282 2.69 22.40 1.38
N TYR A 283 1.84 21.40 1.74
CA TYR A 283 2.31 20.06 2.06
C TYR A 283 3.05 19.42 0.88
N ALA A 284 2.50 19.49 -0.34
CA ALA A 284 3.14 18.94 -1.54
C ALA A 284 4.49 19.60 -1.81
N ASP A 285 4.59 20.92 -1.60
CA ASP A 285 5.79 21.72 -1.88
C ASP A 285 6.86 21.60 -0.78
N SER A 286 6.49 21.13 0.41
CA SER A 286 7.40 21.01 1.56
C SER A 286 8.49 19.93 1.44
N PHE A 287 8.41 19.06 0.43
CA PHE A 287 9.37 17.98 0.24
C PHE A 287 10.62 18.44 -0.48
N LYS A 288 11.80 18.05 0.04
CA LYS A 288 13.10 18.40 -0.57
C LYS A 288 13.32 17.67 -1.90
N ILE A 289 12.99 16.37 -1.96
CA ILE A 289 13.10 15.56 -3.18
C ILE A 289 11.74 15.54 -3.86
N LYS A 290 11.68 16.11 -5.03
CA LYS A 290 10.50 16.26 -5.91
C LYS A 290 10.93 16.44 -7.37
N VAL A 291 9.99 16.34 -8.30
CA VAL A 291 10.17 16.61 -9.74
C VAL A 291 9.66 18.00 -10.09
#